data_b89259b480abad46bfbaf023b32fb629
#
_entry.id   b89259b480abad46bfbaf023b32fb629
#
_cell.length_a   1.000
_cell.length_b   1.000
_cell.length_c   1.000
_cell.angle_alpha   90.00
_cell.angle_beta   90.00
_cell.angle_gamma   90.00
#
_symmetry.space_group_name_H-M   'P 1'
#
loop_
_entity.id
_entity.type
_entity.pdbx_description
1 polymer ?
#
loop_
_entity_poly.entity_id
_entity_poly.type
_entity_poly.pdbx_seq_one_letter_code
_entity_poly.pdbx_strand_id
1 'polypeptide(L)'
;MVRLAGFVLAIGCFVAFACALASSAGAKPVKSASKSAKKRARRHDVSTAAHITNPRDAADTPAVHYGQLSQDDCEAELTSRQIGFVRETATAVMAPVRLTGPLHGVVFRTDGKDAVRATSPYEIADCRLVLALDDFAQILESHDIVEVRHYSMYRPPRHWSEDKIGAQHDGALALDAGRFIDREGKVLDVDHDFHGAIGAKTCGDGAAPRPATPDALTLRAILCEAVDRRLFNVVLTPNYNRPHHNHFHLEVTAGVGWFLVH
;
A
#
# COMPACT_ATOMS: atom_id res chain seq x y z
N MET A 1 -11.81 40.24 -51.61
CA MET A 1 -12.77 41.18 -51.03
C MET A 1 -12.47 41.27 -49.54
N VAL A 2 -11.61 42.22 -49.06
CA VAL A 2 -11.86 43.62 -48.73
C VAL A 2 -12.97 43.72 -47.64
N ARG A 3 -12.70 44.11 -46.41
CA ARG A 3 -12.29 45.38 -45.74
C ARG A 3 -12.08 45.14 -44.26
N LEU A 4 -11.00 45.54 -43.58
CA LEU A 4 -10.65 46.89 -43.02
C LEU A 4 -11.76 47.45 -42.09
N ALA A 5 -11.50 47.84 -40.91
CA ALA A 5 -10.72 48.80 -40.22
C ALA A 5 -11.45 49.20 -38.91
N GLY A 6 -10.78 49.66 -37.94
CA GLY A 6 -10.74 50.93 -37.24
C GLY A 6 -10.46 50.72 -35.75
N PHE A 7 -9.32 50.99 -35.16
CA PHE A 7 -8.84 52.28 -34.68
C PHE A 7 -9.82 53.07 -33.78
N VAL A 8 -9.51 53.26 -32.47
CA VAL A 8 -9.52 54.57 -31.80
C VAL A 8 -8.66 54.52 -30.53
N LEU A 9 -7.83 55.51 -30.45
CA LEU A 9 -6.89 55.97 -29.42
C LEU A 9 -7.57 57.06 -28.55
N ALA A 10 -7.23 57.16 -27.26
CA ALA A 10 -7.24 58.38 -26.46
C ALA A 10 -6.56 58.09 -25.12
N ILE A 11 -5.41 58.50 -24.76
CA ILE A 11 -4.76 59.81 -24.49
C ILE A 11 -5.45 60.60 -23.34
N GLY A 12 -4.64 60.84 -22.34
CA GLY A 12 -4.68 62.02 -21.48
C GLY A 12 -5.06 61.75 -20.01
N CYS A 13 -4.54 62.28 -18.99
CA CYS A 13 -3.57 63.35 -18.78
C CYS A 13 -3.16 63.34 -17.30
N PHE A 14 -1.94 63.64 -17.03
CA PHE A 14 -1.33 64.31 -15.90
C PHE A 14 -2.23 64.97 -14.84
N VAL A 15 -1.86 64.91 -13.55
CA VAL A 15 -1.52 66.07 -12.73
C VAL A 15 -0.69 65.64 -11.51
N ALA A 16 0.43 66.32 -11.32
CA ALA A 16 1.28 66.32 -10.15
C ALA A 16 0.86 67.41 -9.16
N PHE A 17 1.27 67.33 -7.94
CA PHE A 17 1.63 68.42 -7.00
C PHE A 17 1.52 67.93 -5.55
N ALA A 18 2.42 67.93 -4.77
CA ALA A 18 3.49 68.71 -4.21
C ALA A 18 3.41 68.64 -2.66
N CYS A 19 4.58 68.42 -2.13
CA CYS A 19 5.15 68.79 -0.84
C CYS A 19 4.24 69.34 0.30
N ALA A 20 4.47 68.75 1.48
CA ALA A 20 4.67 69.52 2.70
C ALA A 20 5.47 68.74 3.76
N LEU A 21 6.42 69.43 4.28
CA LEU A 21 7.38 69.09 5.33
C LEU A 21 6.75 69.13 6.75
N ALA A 22 7.43 68.49 7.65
CA ALA A 22 7.68 68.77 9.07
C ALA A 22 6.95 67.78 10.02
N SER A 23 7.58 67.06 10.91
CA SER A 23 8.41 67.44 12.02
C SER A 23 8.63 66.20 12.91
N SER A 24 9.79 66.10 13.42
CA SER A 24 10.31 65.19 14.42
C SER A 24 9.47 65.02 15.68
N ALA A 25 9.25 63.81 16.13
CA ALA A 25 9.15 63.51 17.57
C ALA A 25 9.37 62.03 17.87
N GLY A 26 10.40 61.70 18.62
CA GLY A 26 10.40 60.68 19.65
C GLY A 26 10.38 59.22 19.25
N ALA A 27 11.52 58.67 18.87
CA ALA A 27 11.71 57.23 18.84
C ALA A 27 11.75 56.64 20.25
N LYS A 28 10.74 55.87 20.63
CA LYS A 28 10.84 54.92 21.73
C LYS A 28 11.28 53.55 21.14
N PRO A 29 12.20 52.82 21.79
CA PRO A 29 12.64 51.51 21.26
C PRO A 29 11.52 50.49 21.44
N VAL A 30 10.97 50.06 20.34
CA VAL A 30 10.09 48.89 20.32
C VAL A 30 10.94 47.66 20.60
N LYS A 31 10.78 47.06 21.77
CA LYS A 31 11.32 45.74 22.09
C LYS A 31 10.76 44.75 21.10
N SER A 32 11.60 44.31 20.19
CA SER A 32 11.38 43.17 19.33
C SER A 32 11.17 41.94 20.20
N ALA A 33 9.94 41.59 20.47
CA ALA A 33 9.59 40.27 20.99
C ALA A 33 9.66 39.27 19.84
N SER A 34 10.81 38.70 19.67
CA SER A 34 10.99 37.49 18.87
C SER A 34 10.08 36.39 19.43
N LYS A 35 8.87 36.31 18.94
CA LYS A 35 8.04 35.13 19.10
C LYS A 35 8.60 34.05 18.21
N SER A 36 9.62 33.34 18.73
CA SER A 36 10.00 32.04 18.25
C SER A 36 8.76 31.15 18.32
N ALA A 37 8.02 31.09 17.22
CA ALA A 37 7.02 30.08 17.02
C ALA A 37 7.75 28.74 16.93
N LYS A 38 7.97 28.08 18.08
CA LYS A 38 8.27 26.66 18.13
C LYS A 38 7.12 25.96 17.41
N LYS A 39 7.34 25.70 16.14
CA LYS A 39 6.55 24.78 15.34
C LYS A 39 6.72 23.43 16.03
N ARG A 40 5.82 23.16 16.98
CA ARG A 40 5.71 21.86 17.64
C ARG A 40 5.30 20.91 16.53
N ALA A 41 6.29 20.26 15.92
CA ALA A 41 6.03 19.12 15.08
C ALA A 41 5.16 18.20 15.91
N ARG A 42 3.87 18.10 15.58
CA ARG A 42 3.04 16.99 16.02
C ARG A 42 3.73 15.75 15.47
N ARG A 43 4.55 15.13 16.31
CA ARG A 43 4.83 13.71 16.15
C ARG A 43 3.44 13.10 16.20
N HIS A 44 2.95 12.64 15.06
CA HIS A 44 1.96 11.62 15.06
C HIS A 44 2.63 10.44 15.76
N ASP A 45 2.36 10.29 17.04
CA ASP A 45 2.51 9.00 17.70
C ASP A 45 1.56 8.08 16.94
N VAL A 46 2.10 7.46 15.90
CA VAL A 46 1.52 6.25 15.34
C VAL A 46 1.65 5.27 16.49
N SER A 47 0.55 5.04 17.21
CA SER A 47 0.43 3.95 18.15
C SER A 47 0.66 2.67 17.34
N THR A 48 1.93 2.30 17.22
CA THR A 48 2.34 1.00 16.72
C THR A 48 1.94 0.00 17.79
N ALA A 49 0.72 -0.48 17.74
CA ALA A 49 0.36 -1.73 18.37
C ALA A 49 1.03 -2.84 17.54
N ALA A 50 2.37 -2.87 17.56
CA ALA A 50 3.09 -4.07 17.21
C ALA A 50 2.70 -5.11 18.26
N HIS A 51 1.84 -6.04 17.91
CA HIS A 51 1.68 -7.26 18.67
C HIS A 51 2.99 -8.03 18.54
N ILE A 52 3.93 -7.74 19.44
CA ILE A 52 5.13 -8.56 19.62
C ILE A 52 4.62 -9.85 20.24
N THR A 53 4.38 -10.84 19.42
CA THR A 53 4.16 -12.21 19.87
C THR A 53 5.43 -12.76 20.49
N ASN A 54 5.26 -13.62 21.49
CA ASN A 54 6.37 -14.39 22.04
C ASN A 54 7.17 -15.03 20.89
N PRO A 55 8.51 -14.84 20.80
CA PRO A 55 9.31 -15.41 19.72
C PRO A 55 9.11 -16.90 19.46
N ARG A 56 8.76 -17.68 20.50
CA ARG A 56 8.46 -19.10 20.38
C ARG A 56 7.15 -19.35 19.62
N ASP A 57 6.13 -18.53 19.86
CA ASP A 57 4.83 -18.67 19.19
C ASP A 57 4.87 -18.08 17.77
N ALA A 58 5.82 -17.18 17.50
CA ALA A 58 6.01 -16.59 16.17
C ALA A 58 6.66 -17.58 15.19
N ALA A 59 7.60 -18.41 15.65
CA ALA A 59 8.35 -19.34 14.81
C ALA A 59 7.45 -20.35 14.07
N ASP A 60 6.31 -20.71 14.67
CA ASP A 60 5.37 -21.69 14.13
C ASP A 60 4.29 -21.04 13.22
N THR A 61 4.41 -19.76 12.95
CA THR A 61 3.42 -19.07 12.09
C THR A 61 3.81 -19.11 10.61
N PRO A 62 2.82 -19.15 9.69
CA PRO A 62 3.09 -19.22 8.26
C PRO A 62 4.04 -18.14 7.76
N ALA A 63 3.80 -16.87 8.07
CA ALA A 63 4.64 -15.77 7.61
C ALA A 63 6.10 -15.89 8.05
N VAL A 64 6.35 -16.32 9.28
CA VAL A 64 7.72 -16.53 9.79
C VAL A 64 8.37 -17.74 9.16
N HIS A 65 7.63 -18.82 9.01
CA HIS A 65 8.10 -20.03 8.34
C HIS A 65 8.50 -19.72 6.88
N TYR A 66 7.60 -19.12 6.10
CA TYR A 66 7.88 -18.77 4.69
C TYR A 66 9.05 -17.80 4.57
N GLY A 67 9.09 -16.77 5.44
CA GLY A 67 10.15 -15.77 5.43
C GLY A 67 11.57 -16.33 5.62
N GLN A 68 11.72 -17.56 6.09
CA GLN A 68 13.00 -18.23 6.35
C GLN A 68 13.40 -19.23 5.25
N LEU A 69 12.50 -19.57 4.33
CA LEU A 69 12.78 -20.58 3.30
C LEU A 69 13.86 -20.10 2.34
N SER A 70 14.77 -21.01 2.00
CA SER A 70 15.66 -20.85 0.84
C SER A 70 14.86 -20.92 -0.46
N GLN A 71 15.45 -20.51 -1.59
CA GLN A 71 14.81 -20.65 -2.89
C GLN A 71 14.43 -22.12 -3.18
N ASP A 72 15.38 -23.04 -2.96
CA ASP A 72 15.16 -24.45 -3.28
C ASP A 72 14.05 -25.08 -2.41
N ASP A 73 14.03 -24.78 -1.11
CA ASP A 73 13.00 -25.27 -0.19
C ASP A 73 11.63 -24.69 -0.54
N CYS A 74 11.57 -23.38 -0.85
CA CYS A 74 10.35 -22.72 -1.23
C CYS A 74 9.76 -23.27 -2.53
N GLU A 75 10.57 -23.43 -3.58
CA GLU A 75 10.11 -23.99 -4.85
C GLU A 75 9.72 -25.47 -4.74
N ALA A 76 10.39 -26.23 -3.87
CA ALA A 76 9.98 -27.60 -3.54
C ALA A 76 8.59 -27.61 -2.87
N GLU A 77 8.32 -26.64 -1.98
CA GLU A 77 7.00 -26.52 -1.35
C GLU A 77 5.92 -26.08 -2.35
N LEU A 78 6.18 -25.12 -3.25
CA LEU A 78 5.25 -24.80 -4.35
C LEU A 78 4.92 -26.05 -5.20
N THR A 79 5.95 -26.82 -5.52
CA THR A 79 5.78 -28.06 -6.30
C THR A 79 4.95 -29.10 -5.55
N SER A 80 5.18 -29.28 -4.25
CA SER A 80 4.43 -30.22 -3.41
C SER A 80 2.94 -29.85 -3.28
N ARG A 81 2.64 -28.54 -3.29
CA ARG A 81 1.27 -27.98 -3.30
C ARG A 81 0.64 -27.96 -4.69
N GLN A 82 1.35 -28.43 -5.73
CA GLN A 82 0.90 -28.42 -7.12
C GLN A 82 0.61 -27.00 -7.67
N ILE A 83 1.30 -25.99 -7.15
CA ILE A 83 1.18 -24.60 -7.61
C ILE A 83 1.96 -24.45 -8.91
N GLY A 84 1.26 -23.98 -9.96
CA GLY A 84 1.88 -23.71 -11.26
C GLY A 84 2.67 -22.40 -11.26
N PHE A 85 3.98 -22.48 -11.56
CA PHE A 85 4.84 -21.31 -11.67
C PHE A 85 5.93 -21.48 -12.73
N VAL A 86 6.51 -20.36 -13.15
CA VAL A 86 7.76 -20.30 -13.92
C VAL A 86 8.77 -19.44 -13.17
N ARG A 87 10.04 -19.82 -13.25
CA ARG A 87 11.13 -19.00 -12.70
C ARG A 87 11.31 -17.73 -13.53
N GLU A 88 11.57 -16.63 -12.86
CA GLU A 88 11.84 -15.32 -13.44
C GLU A 88 13.24 -14.83 -13.06
N THR A 89 13.63 -13.70 -13.61
CA THR A 89 14.82 -12.95 -13.17
C THR A 89 14.38 -11.55 -12.76
N ALA A 90 14.67 -11.19 -11.50
CA ALA A 90 14.31 -9.88 -10.95
C ALA A 90 15.39 -9.40 -9.97
N THR A 91 15.81 -8.13 -10.11
CA THR A 91 16.81 -7.54 -9.23
C THR A 91 16.27 -7.47 -7.79
N ALA A 92 17.09 -7.83 -6.80
CA ALA A 92 16.78 -7.84 -5.37
C ALA A 92 15.74 -8.89 -4.94
N VAL A 93 15.23 -9.75 -5.83
CA VAL A 93 14.32 -10.85 -5.50
C VAL A 93 15.13 -12.14 -5.34
N MET A 94 14.97 -12.84 -4.22
CA MET A 94 15.77 -14.04 -3.94
C MET A 94 15.25 -15.28 -4.69
N ALA A 95 13.95 -15.43 -4.82
CA ALA A 95 13.31 -16.56 -5.47
C ALA A 95 12.18 -16.08 -6.41
N PRO A 96 12.54 -15.37 -7.52
CA PRO A 96 11.56 -14.75 -8.39
C PRO A 96 10.81 -15.78 -9.23
N VAL A 97 9.48 -15.73 -9.13
CA VAL A 97 8.57 -16.59 -9.87
C VAL A 97 7.38 -15.80 -10.43
N ARG A 98 6.73 -16.37 -11.44
CA ARG A 98 5.45 -15.90 -11.98
C ARG A 98 4.46 -17.06 -11.93
N LEU A 99 3.27 -16.80 -11.41
CA LEU A 99 2.18 -17.76 -11.40
C LEU A 99 1.71 -18.05 -12.83
N THR A 100 1.45 -19.34 -13.12
CA THR A 100 0.90 -19.79 -14.40
C THR A 100 -0.57 -20.22 -14.31
N GLY A 101 -1.15 -20.15 -13.11
CA GLY A 101 -2.53 -20.53 -12.85
C GLY A 101 -3.05 -19.93 -11.54
N PRO A 102 -4.32 -20.22 -11.22
CA PRO A 102 -4.93 -19.77 -9.97
C PRO A 102 -4.37 -20.53 -8.75
N LEU A 103 -4.49 -19.93 -7.57
CA LEU A 103 -4.28 -20.54 -6.27
C LEU A 103 -5.67 -20.85 -5.68
N HIS A 104 -5.97 -22.11 -5.37
CA HIS A 104 -7.31 -22.54 -4.89
C HIS A 104 -8.48 -21.95 -5.70
N GLY A 105 -8.34 -21.85 -7.03
CA GLY A 105 -9.37 -21.25 -7.89
C GLY A 105 -9.38 -19.72 -7.92
N VAL A 106 -8.53 -19.03 -7.15
CA VAL A 106 -8.42 -17.58 -7.13
C VAL A 106 -7.30 -17.09 -8.04
N VAL A 107 -7.61 -16.20 -8.98
CA VAL A 107 -6.65 -15.59 -9.89
C VAL A 107 -6.09 -14.31 -9.27
N PHE A 108 -4.77 -14.23 -9.12
CA PHE A 108 -4.08 -12.99 -8.73
C PHE A 108 -3.53 -12.32 -9.98
N ARG A 109 -3.94 -11.09 -10.25
CA ARG A 109 -3.49 -10.38 -11.45
C ARG A 109 -3.57 -8.85 -11.35
N THR A 110 -2.80 -8.16 -12.17
CA THR A 110 -2.96 -6.71 -12.39
C THR A 110 -4.10 -6.40 -13.36
N ASP A 111 -4.52 -5.12 -13.41
CA ASP A 111 -5.51 -4.60 -14.36
C ASP A 111 -4.92 -4.49 -15.77
N GLY A 112 -4.64 -5.47 -16.47
CA GLY A 112 -4.05 -5.41 -17.81
C GLY A 112 -4.59 -6.48 -18.72
N LYS A 113 -4.36 -6.31 -20.04
CA LYS A 113 -4.57 -7.38 -21.01
C LYS A 113 -3.53 -8.48 -20.79
N ASP A 114 -3.88 -9.72 -21.02
CA ASP A 114 -3.01 -10.87 -20.77
C ASP A 114 -1.62 -10.76 -21.43
N ALA A 115 -1.56 -10.25 -22.67
CA ALA A 115 -0.29 -10.04 -23.35
C ALA A 115 0.62 -9.03 -22.66
N VAL A 116 0.07 -8.01 -21.98
CA VAL A 116 0.84 -7.02 -21.20
C VAL A 116 1.24 -7.63 -19.86
N ARG A 117 0.35 -8.36 -19.23
CA ARG A 117 0.59 -9.01 -17.94
C ARG A 117 1.68 -10.08 -18.02
N ALA A 118 1.72 -10.84 -19.12
CA ALA A 118 2.69 -11.91 -19.33
C ALA A 118 4.16 -11.45 -19.19
N THR A 119 4.44 -10.17 -19.45
CA THR A 119 5.79 -9.59 -19.36
C THR A 119 5.91 -8.49 -18.29
N SER A 120 4.83 -8.20 -17.57
CA SER A 120 4.82 -7.16 -16.56
C SER A 120 5.67 -7.55 -15.35
N PRO A 121 6.58 -6.70 -14.88
CA PRO A 121 7.31 -6.96 -13.63
C PRO A 121 6.37 -7.00 -12.43
N TYR A 122 5.24 -6.31 -12.47
CA TYR A 122 4.28 -6.25 -11.37
C TYR A 122 3.59 -7.59 -11.07
N GLU A 123 3.69 -8.58 -11.97
CA GLU A 123 3.21 -9.95 -11.81
C GLU A 123 4.28 -10.91 -11.27
N ILE A 124 5.51 -10.44 -11.05
CA ILE A 124 6.58 -11.25 -10.44
C ILE A 124 6.40 -11.22 -8.92
N ALA A 125 6.46 -12.37 -8.30
CA ALA A 125 6.47 -12.54 -6.85
C ALA A 125 7.75 -13.26 -6.40
N ASP A 126 8.15 -13.06 -5.17
CA ASP A 126 9.04 -14.01 -4.52
C ASP A 126 8.25 -15.29 -4.16
N CYS A 127 8.86 -16.45 -4.32
CA CYS A 127 8.25 -17.74 -4.01
C CYS A 127 7.59 -17.76 -2.62
N ARG A 128 8.21 -17.16 -1.62
CA ARG A 128 7.72 -17.10 -0.23
C ARG A 128 6.42 -16.31 -0.11
N LEU A 129 6.27 -15.25 -0.89
CA LEU A 129 4.99 -14.53 -0.98
C LEU A 129 3.91 -15.43 -1.61
N VAL A 130 4.27 -16.22 -2.63
CA VAL A 130 3.30 -17.12 -3.28
C VAL A 130 2.75 -18.16 -2.30
N LEU A 131 3.56 -18.71 -1.40
CA LEU A 131 3.08 -19.64 -0.36
C LEU A 131 2.06 -18.95 0.59
N ALA A 132 2.34 -17.72 1.01
CA ALA A 132 1.39 -16.95 1.82
C ALA A 132 0.11 -16.60 1.06
N LEU A 133 0.21 -16.33 -0.26
CA LEU A 133 -0.94 -16.09 -1.13
C LEU A 133 -1.76 -17.37 -1.37
N ASP A 134 -1.12 -18.54 -1.39
CA ASP A 134 -1.80 -19.82 -1.49
C ASP A 134 -2.70 -20.07 -0.27
N ASP A 135 -2.17 -19.87 0.94
CA ASP A 135 -2.97 -19.94 2.17
C ASP A 135 -4.06 -18.85 2.23
N PHE A 136 -3.75 -17.65 1.73
CA PHE A 136 -4.73 -16.57 1.64
C PHE A 136 -5.84 -16.88 0.63
N ALA A 137 -5.52 -17.56 -0.45
CA ALA A 137 -6.50 -17.97 -1.45
C ALA A 137 -7.56 -18.92 -0.89
N GLN A 138 -7.21 -19.76 0.09
CA GLN A 138 -8.20 -20.61 0.79
C GLN A 138 -9.22 -19.77 1.57
N ILE A 139 -8.77 -18.67 2.20
CA ILE A 139 -9.68 -17.73 2.85
C ILE A 139 -10.58 -17.06 1.81
N LEU A 140 -9.98 -16.58 0.71
CA LEU A 140 -10.71 -15.91 -0.37
C LEU A 140 -11.78 -16.82 -0.98
N GLU A 141 -11.45 -18.10 -1.22
CA GLU A 141 -12.39 -19.10 -1.72
C GLU A 141 -13.58 -19.29 -0.76
N SER A 142 -13.33 -19.30 0.55
CA SER A 142 -14.40 -19.44 1.56
C SER A 142 -15.35 -18.24 1.61
N HIS A 143 -14.96 -17.11 1.03
CA HIS A 143 -15.76 -15.89 0.84
C HIS A 143 -16.24 -15.71 -0.61
N ASP A 144 -16.24 -16.78 -1.42
CA ASP A 144 -16.62 -16.78 -2.83
C ASP A 144 -15.79 -15.86 -3.75
N ILE A 145 -14.62 -15.39 -3.31
CA ILE A 145 -13.72 -14.58 -4.14
C ILE A 145 -12.98 -15.50 -5.11
N VAL A 146 -13.00 -15.14 -6.40
CA VAL A 146 -12.35 -15.90 -7.48
C VAL A 146 -11.25 -15.11 -8.18
N GLU A 147 -11.13 -13.82 -7.92
CA GLU A 147 -10.08 -12.98 -8.50
C GLU A 147 -9.67 -11.86 -7.52
N VAL A 148 -8.35 -11.62 -7.44
CA VAL A 148 -7.75 -10.45 -6.78
C VAL A 148 -7.05 -9.61 -7.84
N ARG A 149 -7.48 -8.35 -8.00
CA ARG A 149 -6.75 -7.37 -8.80
C ARG A 149 -5.83 -6.56 -7.91
N HIS A 150 -4.55 -6.68 -8.20
CA HIS A 150 -3.51 -5.99 -7.45
C HIS A 150 -2.80 -4.93 -8.29
N TYR A 151 -2.18 -3.97 -7.63
CA TYR A 151 -1.37 -2.96 -8.30
C TYR A 151 0.02 -3.48 -8.63
N SER A 152 0.65 -4.18 -7.69
CA SER A 152 1.98 -4.76 -7.88
C SER A 152 2.30 -5.80 -6.82
N MET A 153 3.14 -6.78 -7.19
CA MET A 153 3.93 -7.57 -6.27
C MET A 153 5.39 -7.10 -6.30
N TYR A 154 6.04 -7.09 -7.45
CA TYR A 154 7.39 -6.58 -7.60
C TYR A 154 7.41 -5.16 -8.18
N ARG A 155 8.24 -4.31 -7.60
CA ARG A 155 8.60 -2.98 -8.14
C ARG A 155 10.10 -2.92 -8.32
N PRO A 156 10.62 -2.92 -9.57
CA PRO A 156 12.05 -2.80 -9.80
C PRO A 156 12.64 -1.61 -9.04
N PRO A 157 13.66 -1.80 -8.18
CA PRO A 157 14.25 -0.70 -7.43
C PRO A 157 14.88 0.31 -8.39
N ARG A 158 14.62 1.61 -8.17
CA ARG A 158 15.22 2.68 -8.98
C ARG A 158 16.72 2.79 -8.78
N HIS A 159 17.18 2.48 -7.57
CA HIS A 159 18.58 2.41 -7.19
C HIS A 159 18.80 1.10 -6.46
N TRP A 160 19.74 0.31 -6.92
CA TRP A 160 20.08 -0.94 -6.28
C TRP A 160 20.90 -0.69 -5.02
N SER A 161 20.60 -1.41 -3.95
CA SER A 161 21.38 -1.49 -2.71
C SER A 161 21.07 -2.82 -2.03
N GLU A 162 21.99 -3.30 -1.19
CA GLU A 162 21.84 -4.62 -0.54
C GLU A 162 20.64 -4.68 0.40
N ASP A 163 20.22 -3.56 1.01
CA ASP A 163 19.03 -3.47 1.85
C ASP A 163 17.71 -3.65 1.08
N LYS A 164 17.76 -3.66 -0.26
CA LYS A 164 16.60 -3.94 -1.12
C LYS A 164 16.35 -5.43 -1.33
N ILE A 165 17.36 -6.27 -1.08
CA ILE A 165 17.24 -7.72 -1.27
C ILE A 165 16.22 -8.27 -0.27
N GLY A 166 15.14 -8.89 -0.79
CA GLY A 166 14.09 -9.49 0.03
C GLY A 166 13.28 -8.48 0.87
N ALA A 167 13.24 -7.20 0.46
CA ALA A 167 12.50 -6.16 1.16
C ALA A 167 11.25 -5.71 0.38
N GLN A 168 10.08 -5.84 0.98
CA GLN A 168 8.81 -5.33 0.46
C GLN A 168 8.62 -5.61 -1.05
N HIS A 169 8.19 -4.58 -1.81
CA HIS A 169 8.03 -4.66 -3.27
C HIS A 169 9.35 -4.73 -4.04
N ASP A 170 10.44 -4.17 -3.53
CA ASP A 170 11.76 -4.28 -4.15
C ASP A 170 12.23 -5.76 -4.15
N GLY A 171 11.87 -6.51 -3.12
CA GLY A 171 12.13 -7.95 -2.99
C GLY A 171 10.97 -8.84 -3.45
N ALA A 172 9.91 -8.29 -4.03
CA ALA A 172 8.69 -9.01 -4.44
C ALA A 172 8.00 -9.80 -3.31
N LEU A 173 8.15 -9.36 -2.05
CA LEU A 173 7.57 -9.99 -0.86
C LEU A 173 6.29 -9.31 -0.37
N ALA A 174 5.75 -8.36 -1.12
CA ALA A 174 4.52 -7.65 -0.79
C ALA A 174 3.53 -7.66 -1.96
N LEU A 175 2.23 -7.67 -1.63
CA LEU A 175 1.10 -7.54 -2.56
C LEU A 175 0.29 -6.29 -2.20
N ASP A 176 -0.01 -5.43 -3.17
CA ASP A 176 -0.96 -4.33 -3.03
C ASP A 176 -2.30 -4.72 -3.64
N ALA A 177 -3.17 -5.36 -2.86
CA ALA A 177 -4.48 -5.85 -3.30
C ALA A 177 -5.53 -4.73 -3.28
N GLY A 178 -6.05 -4.34 -4.45
CA GLY A 178 -7.01 -3.25 -4.60
C GLY A 178 -8.46 -3.68 -4.73
N ARG A 179 -8.73 -4.81 -5.41
CA ARG A 179 -10.09 -5.29 -5.66
C ARG A 179 -10.18 -6.79 -5.53
N PHE A 180 -11.33 -7.23 -5.03
CA PHE A 180 -11.69 -8.64 -4.88
C PHE A 180 -12.98 -8.88 -5.66
N ILE A 181 -12.97 -9.87 -6.54
CA ILE A 181 -14.10 -10.18 -7.41
C ILE A 181 -14.67 -11.52 -7.01
N ASP A 182 -15.97 -11.57 -6.72
CA ASP A 182 -16.66 -12.82 -6.35
C ASP A 182 -17.10 -13.64 -7.58
N ARG A 183 -17.66 -14.82 -7.33
CA ARG A 183 -18.15 -15.74 -8.38
C ARG A 183 -19.27 -15.15 -9.23
N GLU A 184 -19.99 -14.17 -8.72
CA GLU A 184 -21.11 -13.51 -9.41
C GLU A 184 -20.61 -12.32 -10.25
N GLY A 185 -19.30 -12.00 -10.14
CA GLY A 185 -18.67 -10.86 -10.82
C GLY A 185 -18.82 -9.54 -10.08
N LYS A 186 -19.33 -9.56 -8.83
CA LYS A 186 -19.39 -8.37 -7.99
C LYS A 186 -17.96 -8.00 -7.57
N VAL A 187 -17.65 -6.70 -7.63
CA VAL A 187 -16.37 -6.13 -7.24
C VAL A 187 -16.48 -5.53 -5.85
N LEU A 188 -15.64 -5.97 -4.94
CA LEU A 188 -15.35 -5.34 -3.66
C LEU A 188 -14.10 -4.47 -3.84
N ASP A 189 -14.26 -3.17 -3.89
CA ASP A 189 -13.16 -2.21 -4.12
C ASP A 189 -12.70 -1.62 -2.79
N VAL A 190 -11.43 -1.83 -2.42
CA VAL A 190 -10.89 -1.37 -1.14
C VAL A 190 -11.01 0.15 -0.98
N ASP A 191 -10.85 0.93 -2.05
CA ASP A 191 -10.98 2.38 -2.01
C ASP A 191 -12.38 2.86 -1.62
N HIS A 192 -13.40 2.15 -2.13
CA HIS A 192 -14.79 2.57 -1.98
C HIS A 192 -15.53 1.83 -0.86
N ASP A 193 -15.22 0.54 -0.65
CA ASP A 193 -16.06 -0.34 0.16
C ASP A 193 -15.47 -0.65 1.54
N PHE A 194 -14.18 -0.42 1.79
CA PHE A 194 -13.56 -0.74 3.09
C PHE A 194 -14.05 0.17 4.23
N HIS A 195 -14.43 1.40 3.94
CA HIS A 195 -14.89 2.41 4.91
C HIS A 195 -13.95 2.56 6.10
N GLY A 196 -12.66 2.73 5.81
CA GLY A 196 -11.62 2.94 6.81
C GLY A 196 -11.49 4.39 7.26
N ALA A 197 -10.77 4.58 8.35
CA ALA A 197 -10.37 5.90 8.83
C ALA A 197 -8.96 5.81 9.41
N ILE A 198 -8.08 6.77 9.06
CA ILE A 198 -6.69 6.77 9.53
C ILE A 198 -6.65 6.74 11.06
N GLY A 199 -5.92 5.76 11.61
CA GLY A 199 -5.81 5.51 13.03
C GLY A 199 -6.94 4.64 13.62
N ALA A 200 -7.92 4.22 12.83
CA ALA A 200 -8.94 3.28 13.29
C ALA A 200 -8.34 1.87 13.43
N LYS A 201 -8.91 1.10 14.34
CA LYS A 201 -8.54 -0.30 14.53
C LYS A 201 -9.04 -1.14 13.35
N THR A 202 -8.20 -2.03 12.83
CA THR A 202 -8.54 -2.85 11.68
C THR A 202 -9.23 -4.15 12.08
N CYS A 203 -8.68 -4.89 13.04
CA CYS A 203 -9.21 -6.20 13.48
C CYS A 203 -9.37 -6.27 15.01
N GLY A 204 -10.18 -7.24 15.48
CA GLY A 204 -10.44 -7.50 16.88
C GLY A 204 -11.48 -6.56 17.50
N ASP A 205 -11.63 -6.61 18.83
CA ASP A 205 -12.68 -5.88 19.55
C ASP A 205 -12.68 -4.38 19.26
N GLY A 206 -13.83 -3.85 18.92
CA GLY A 206 -14.02 -2.43 18.59
C GLY A 206 -13.61 -2.04 17.17
N ALA A 207 -13.13 -2.96 16.35
CA ALA A 207 -12.85 -2.73 14.94
C ALA A 207 -14.12 -2.89 14.10
N ALA A 208 -14.82 -1.80 13.82
CA ALA A 208 -16.01 -1.81 12.96
C ALA A 208 -15.89 -0.75 11.86
N PRO A 209 -16.24 -1.07 10.60
CA PRO A 209 -16.32 -0.07 9.54
C PRO A 209 -17.48 0.90 9.78
N ARG A 210 -17.38 2.09 9.22
CA ARG A 210 -18.45 3.11 9.29
C ARG A 210 -18.61 3.78 7.94
N PRO A 211 -19.71 3.48 7.22
CA PRO A 211 -20.82 2.58 7.56
C PRO A 211 -20.42 1.10 7.52
N ALA A 212 -21.14 0.26 8.28
CA ALA A 212 -20.98 -1.19 8.28
C ALA A 212 -21.82 -1.81 7.15
N THR A 213 -21.39 -1.61 5.90
CA THR A 213 -22.02 -2.24 4.74
C THR A 213 -21.64 -3.73 4.66
N PRO A 214 -22.42 -4.58 3.97
CA PRO A 214 -22.05 -5.97 3.74
C PRO A 214 -20.65 -6.10 3.14
N ASP A 215 -20.30 -5.25 2.18
CA ASP A 215 -19.00 -5.28 1.48
C ASP A 215 -17.84 -4.89 2.41
N ALA A 216 -18.03 -3.87 3.23
CA ALA A 216 -17.05 -3.50 4.25
C ALA A 216 -16.83 -4.61 5.29
N LEU A 217 -17.89 -5.31 5.67
CA LEU A 217 -17.80 -6.43 6.60
C LEU A 217 -17.08 -7.63 5.97
N THR A 218 -17.37 -7.94 4.70
CA THR A 218 -16.69 -9.01 3.95
C THR A 218 -15.21 -8.72 3.80
N LEU A 219 -14.82 -7.51 3.34
CA LEU A 219 -13.40 -7.12 3.21
C LEU A 219 -12.65 -7.24 4.55
N ARG A 220 -13.31 -6.85 5.66
CA ARG A 220 -12.69 -6.98 6.99
C ARG A 220 -12.61 -8.42 7.46
N ALA A 221 -13.65 -9.24 7.20
CA ALA A 221 -13.64 -10.65 7.56
C ALA A 221 -12.48 -11.38 6.89
N ILE A 222 -12.32 -11.22 5.57
CA ILE A 222 -11.21 -11.78 4.79
C ILE A 222 -9.86 -11.36 5.39
N LEU A 223 -9.69 -10.06 5.61
CA LEU A 223 -8.41 -9.53 6.10
C LEU A 223 -8.10 -9.98 7.52
N CYS A 224 -9.09 -9.94 8.42
CA CYS A 224 -8.88 -10.29 9.81
C CYS A 224 -8.65 -11.79 10.01
N GLU A 225 -9.24 -12.64 9.17
CA GLU A 225 -8.91 -14.06 9.15
C GLU A 225 -7.44 -14.29 8.73
N ALA A 226 -6.95 -13.58 7.72
CA ALA A 226 -5.53 -13.64 7.33
C ALA A 226 -4.60 -13.16 8.45
N VAL A 227 -5.01 -12.12 9.21
CA VAL A 227 -4.30 -11.63 10.40
C VAL A 227 -4.29 -12.68 11.51
N ASP A 228 -5.42 -13.29 11.81
CA ASP A 228 -5.55 -14.31 12.86
C ASP A 228 -4.72 -15.55 12.55
N ARG A 229 -4.67 -15.96 11.28
CA ARG A 229 -3.82 -17.06 10.79
C ARG A 229 -2.34 -16.65 10.65
N ARG A 230 -2.01 -15.36 10.81
CA ARG A 230 -0.64 -14.81 10.70
C ARG A 230 0.03 -15.16 9.37
N LEU A 231 -0.70 -14.99 8.28
CA LEU A 231 -0.21 -15.28 6.93
C LEU A 231 0.82 -14.25 6.44
N PHE A 232 0.76 -13.03 6.96
CA PHE A 232 1.62 -11.90 6.61
C PHE A 232 2.21 -11.24 7.84
N ASN A 233 3.46 -10.82 7.77
CA ASN A 233 4.11 -10.05 8.84
C ASN A 233 3.59 -8.62 8.91
N VAL A 234 3.31 -8.01 7.75
CA VAL A 234 2.79 -6.65 7.65
C VAL A 234 1.46 -6.66 6.91
N VAL A 235 0.45 -6.07 7.53
CA VAL A 235 -0.88 -5.86 6.97
C VAL A 235 -1.25 -4.41 7.16
N LEU A 236 -1.21 -3.62 6.08
CA LEU A 236 -1.60 -2.21 6.08
C LEU A 236 -2.88 -2.03 5.28
N THR A 237 -3.77 -1.19 5.79
CA THR A 237 -5.10 -0.94 5.23
C THR A 237 -5.34 0.57 5.07
N PRO A 238 -6.50 0.99 4.55
CA PRO A 238 -6.89 2.39 4.56
C PRO A 238 -6.91 3.05 5.95
N ASN A 239 -6.87 2.26 7.03
CA ASN A 239 -6.73 2.78 8.38
C ASN A 239 -5.32 3.27 8.72
N TYR A 240 -4.30 2.85 7.98
CA TYR A 240 -2.92 3.17 8.28
C TYR A 240 -2.55 4.61 7.90
N ASN A 241 -2.60 4.93 6.62
CA ASN A 241 -2.25 6.26 6.13
C ASN A 241 -2.79 6.49 4.72
N ARG A 242 -2.67 7.74 4.22
CA ARG A 242 -3.19 8.12 2.91
C ARG A 242 -2.60 7.32 1.71
N PRO A 243 -1.31 6.97 1.65
CA PRO A 243 -0.80 6.12 0.57
C PRO A 243 -1.48 4.77 0.44
N HIS A 244 -2.03 4.22 1.53
CA HIS A 244 -2.71 2.92 1.55
C HIS A 244 -4.25 3.04 1.49
N HIS A 245 -4.80 4.20 1.06
CA HIS A 245 -6.26 4.44 1.08
C HIS A 245 -7.06 3.48 0.18
N ASN A 246 -6.46 2.90 -0.83
CA ASN A 246 -7.12 2.17 -1.92
C ASN A 246 -6.68 0.70 -2.07
N HIS A 247 -5.92 0.16 -1.12
CA HIS A 247 -5.47 -1.22 -1.18
C HIS A 247 -5.11 -1.77 0.20
N PHE A 248 -5.04 -3.09 0.28
CA PHE A 248 -4.36 -3.78 1.35
C PHE A 248 -2.92 -4.07 0.93
N HIS A 249 -1.97 -3.63 1.74
CA HIS A 249 -0.58 -4.02 1.60
C HIS A 249 -0.33 -5.23 2.49
N LEU A 250 -0.03 -6.37 1.87
CA LEU A 250 0.18 -7.66 2.51
C LEU A 250 1.62 -8.10 2.28
N GLU A 251 2.42 -8.30 3.33
CA GLU A 251 3.86 -8.54 3.20
C GLU A 251 4.33 -9.71 4.05
N VAL A 252 5.17 -10.56 3.46
CA VAL A 252 6.04 -11.52 4.15
C VAL A 252 7.41 -10.88 4.32
N THR A 253 7.82 -10.66 5.56
CA THR A 253 9.12 -10.03 5.85
C THR A 253 10.14 -11.10 6.24
N ALA A 254 11.21 -11.20 5.47
CA ALA A 254 12.26 -12.20 5.73
C ALA A 254 12.98 -11.94 7.07
N GLY A 255 13.24 -13.01 7.82
CA GLY A 255 14.09 -12.96 9.02
C GLY A 255 13.50 -12.26 10.23
N VAL A 256 12.18 -11.98 10.26
CA VAL A 256 11.52 -11.33 11.40
C VAL A 256 10.52 -12.25 12.10
N GLY A 257 10.30 -12.01 13.39
CA GLY A 257 9.31 -12.73 14.21
C GLY A 257 8.22 -11.81 14.79
N TRP A 258 8.02 -10.61 14.21
CA TRP A 258 7.01 -9.65 14.65
C TRP A 258 5.92 -9.47 13.59
N PHE A 259 4.80 -8.92 14.02
CA PHE A 259 3.64 -8.65 13.17
C PHE A 259 3.17 -7.20 13.35
N LEU A 260 2.82 -6.54 12.26
CA LEU A 260 2.26 -5.19 12.21
C LEU A 260 0.91 -5.23 11.49
N VAL A 261 -0.14 -4.76 12.15
CA VAL A 261 -1.50 -4.67 11.57
C VAL A 261 -2.04 -3.26 11.79
N HIS A 262 -2.40 -2.60 10.72
CA HIS A 262 -3.01 -1.26 10.73
C HIS A 262 -4.15 -1.09 9.74
#